data_fc0a8854a6801a148d31a836daa30218
#
_entry.id   fc0a8854a6801a148d31a836daa30218
#
_cell.length_a   1.000
_cell.length_b   1.000
_cell.length_c   1.000
_cell.angle_alpha   90.00
_cell.angle_beta   90.00
_cell.angle_gamma   90.00
#
_symmetry.space_group_name_H-M   'P 1'
#
loop_
_entity.id
_entity.type
_entity.pdbx_description
1 polymer ?
#
loop_
_entity_poly.entity_id
_entity_poly.type
_entity_poly.pdbx_seq_one_letter_code
_entity_poly.pdbx_strand_id
1 'polypeptide(L)'
;MKIVYSDRHARHDPQTFIVRGVKQRSAEQPERATRLLAAATGAGHDVIPPKAFGSGPAAAVHTPEYIDFLQVAAREWAKLPGASDEVVPNVHPARQPATYPKALAGRAGWHQADMACPIGPHTWEAALAATEVATTAADLVLAGTREAYALCRPPGHHAFADMAGGFCFLNNSAVAAQHLRSKHARVAVLDVDVHHGNGTQGIFYDRADVLTVSIHADPANYYPYFWGHAHEQGTGKGQGHNLNLPLPLGSADAPWLEAGDTALAQIRAFAPTALVVALGLDASETDPLQGLKVTGAGFHAMAEKIARLGLPTMLVQEGGYLGDDLGRNLVQFLAGFEKERNDAPL
;
A
#
# COMPACT_ATOMS: atom_id res chain seq x y z
N MET A 1 17.83 5.02 9.24
CA MET A 1 17.40 5.37 7.85
C MET A 1 16.70 6.73 7.80
N LYS A 2 16.50 7.32 6.60
CA LYS A 2 15.68 8.53 6.43
C LYS A 2 14.22 8.16 6.28
N ILE A 3 13.35 8.87 7.00
CA ILE A 3 11.90 8.73 6.94
C ILE A 3 11.32 9.96 6.29
N VAL A 4 10.51 9.77 5.25
CA VAL A 4 9.74 10.87 4.65
C VAL A 4 8.34 10.85 5.23
N TYR A 5 7.87 11.99 5.74
CA TYR A 5 6.57 12.12 6.39
C TYR A 5 5.94 13.48 6.14
N SER A 6 4.61 13.51 6.07
CA SER A 6 3.79 14.72 5.98
C SER A 6 2.64 14.69 6.98
N ASP A 7 2.40 15.77 7.67
CA ASP A 7 1.24 15.94 8.57
C ASP A 7 -0.08 16.27 7.84
N ARG A 8 -0.02 16.51 6.54
CA ARG A 8 -1.22 16.81 5.70
C ARG A 8 -2.27 15.69 5.72
N HIS A 9 -1.88 14.47 6.11
CA HIS A 9 -2.82 13.36 6.31
C HIS A 9 -3.75 13.54 7.50
N ALA A 10 -3.42 14.39 8.48
CA ALA A 10 -4.07 14.42 9.80
C ALA A 10 -5.57 14.76 9.75
N ARG A 11 -6.00 15.53 8.73
CA ARG A 11 -7.41 15.88 8.53
C ARG A 11 -8.22 14.82 7.77
N HIS A 12 -7.58 13.81 7.19
CA HIS A 12 -8.24 12.65 6.64
C HIS A 12 -8.56 11.68 7.77
N ASP A 13 -9.81 11.74 8.27
CA ASP A 13 -10.30 10.93 9.39
C ASP A 13 -11.65 10.28 8.99
N PRO A 14 -11.61 9.18 8.22
CA PRO A 14 -12.81 8.51 7.75
C PRO A 14 -13.67 7.98 8.89
N GLN A 15 -14.96 8.29 8.86
CA GLN A 15 -15.93 7.93 9.90
C GLN A 15 -16.80 6.74 9.51
N THR A 16 -16.79 6.35 8.23
CA THR A 16 -17.62 5.28 7.71
C THR A 16 -16.78 4.09 7.28
N PHE A 17 -17.06 2.95 7.86
CA PHE A 17 -16.58 1.63 7.44
C PHE A 17 -17.74 0.65 7.60
N ILE A 18 -18.17 0.01 6.52
CA ILE A 18 -19.29 -0.92 6.56
C ILE A 18 -18.76 -2.34 6.47
N VAL A 19 -18.97 -3.09 7.56
CA VAL A 19 -18.58 -4.49 7.67
C VAL A 19 -19.84 -5.33 7.93
N ARG A 20 -20.10 -6.30 7.06
CA ARG A 20 -21.28 -7.19 7.19
C ARG A 20 -22.60 -6.41 7.34
N GLY A 21 -22.73 -5.27 6.65
CA GLY A 21 -23.90 -4.41 6.72
C GLY A 21 -23.97 -3.50 7.94
N VAL A 22 -23.00 -3.53 8.85
CA VAL A 22 -22.96 -2.68 10.04
C VAL A 22 -21.99 -1.53 9.84
N LYS A 23 -22.44 -0.29 10.04
CA LYS A 23 -21.59 0.90 10.04
C LYS A 23 -20.72 0.91 11.29
N GLN A 24 -19.42 1.07 11.09
CA GLN A 24 -18.41 1.21 12.15
C GLN A 24 -17.53 2.42 11.83
N ARG A 25 -16.75 2.87 12.80
CA ARG A 25 -15.67 3.81 12.53
C ARG A 25 -14.56 3.09 11.75
N SER A 26 -13.96 3.77 10.78
CA SER A 26 -12.83 3.23 10.04
C SER A 26 -11.67 2.84 10.97
N ALA A 27 -11.04 1.70 10.72
CA ALA A 27 -9.82 1.31 11.39
C ALA A 27 -8.62 2.15 10.94
N GLU A 28 -8.70 2.72 9.72
CA GLU A 28 -7.70 3.61 9.15
C GLU A 28 -7.87 5.03 9.74
N GLN A 29 -7.19 5.30 10.86
CA GLN A 29 -7.31 6.53 11.64
C GLN A 29 -6.01 7.34 11.64
N PRO A 30 -6.06 8.69 11.77
CA PRO A 30 -4.87 9.55 11.81
C PRO A 30 -3.85 9.14 12.87
N GLU A 31 -4.29 8.62 14.00
CA GLU A 31 -3.43 8.17 15.11
C GLU A 31 -2.43 7.07 14.69
N ARG A 32 -2.74 6.26 13.66
CA ARG A 32 -1.81 5.25 13.12
C ARG A 32 -0.47 5.90 12.75
N ALA A 33 -0.49 6.94 11.92
CA ALA A 33 0.73 7.62 11.49
C ALA A 33 1.44 8.32 12.65
N THR A 34 0.70 8.88 13.61
CA THR A 34 1.29 9.51 14.81
C THR A 34 2.04 8.48 15.65
N ARG A 35 1.48 7.28 15.87
CA ARG A 35 2.14 6.21 16.63
C ARG A 35 3.37 5.66 15.89
N LEU A 36 3.26 5.46 14.58
CA LEU A 36 4.39 5.00 13.75
C LEU A 36 5.53 6.03 13.74
N LEU A 37 5.20 7.32 13.57
CA LEU A 37 6.17 8.40 13.62
C LEU A 37 6.88 8.47 14.97
N ALA A 38 6.12 8.41 16.07
CA ALA A 38 6.68 8.43 17.42
C ALA A 38 7.62 7.24 17.68
N ALA A 39 7.23 6.04 17.23
CA ALA A 39 8.06 4.84 17.36
C ALA A 39 9.35 4.96 16.54
N ALA A 40 9.27 5.41 15.30
CA ALA A 40 10.43 5.57 14.43
C ALA A 40 11.40 6.66 14.93
N THR A 41 10.88 7.82 15.35
CA THR A 41 11.72 8.89 15.95
C THR A 41 12.33 8.47 17.27
N GLY A 42 11.60 7.74 18.11
CA GLY A 42 12.09 7.16 19.35
C GLY A 42 13.21 6.14 19.13
N ALA A 43 13.25 5.48 17.98
CA ALA A 43 14.32 4.58 17.56
C ALA A 43 15.52 5.31 16.90
N GLY A 44 15.49 6.64 16.81
CA GLY A 44 16.62 7.45 16.34
C GLY A 44 16.66 7.69 14.83
N HIS A 45 15.56 7.47 14.12
CA HIS A 45 15.52 7.75 12.68
C HIS A 45 15.25 9.22 12.37
N ASP A 46 15.85 9.72 11.27
CA ASP A 46 15.72 11.10 10.81
C ASP A 46 14.46 11.29 9.97
N VAL A 47 13.61 12.24 10.35
CA VAL A 47 12.37 12.57 9.62
C VAL A 47 12.59 13.82 8.77
N ILE A 48 12.20 13.73 7.50
CA ILE A 48 12.24 14.85 6.56
C ILE A 48 10.86 15.05 5.89
N PRO A 49 10.50 16.30 5.53
CA PRO A 49 9.28 16.58 4.81
C PRO A 49 9.38 16.12 3.34
N PRO A 50 8.25 15.82 2.68
CA PRO A 50 8.24 15.56 1.25
C PRO A 50 8.46 16.85 0.44
N LYS A 51 8.93 16.67 -0.80
CA LYS A 51 8.87 17.68 -1.85
C LYS A 51 7.45 17.73 -2.44
N ALA A 52 7.06 18.89 -2.95
CA ALA A 52 5.82 19.04 -3.68
C ALA A 52 6.02 18.61 -5.16
N PHE A 53 5.23 17.63 -5.61
CA PHE A 53 5.22 17.14 -6.98
C PHE A 53 3.89 17.40 -7.69
N GLY A 54 2.86 17.79 -6.95
CA GLY A 54 1.49 17.80 -7.46
C GLY A 54 1.02 16.40 -7.89
N SER A 55 0.02 16.34 -8.77
CA SER A 55 -0.57 15.08 -9.24
C SER A 55 0.24 14.33 -10.30
N GLY A 56 1.37 14.88 -10.79
CA GLY A 56 2.16 14.28 -11.86
C GLY A 56 2.58 12.83 -11.61
N PRO A 57 3.21 12.49 -10.46
CA PRO A 57 3.56 11.11 -10.14
C PRO A 57 2.35 10.17 -10.03
N ALA A 58 1.24 10.62 -9.47
CA ALA A 58 0.00 9.85 -9.43
C ALA A 58 -0.57 9.59 -10.84
N ALA A 59 -0.54 10.58 -11.72
CA ALA A 59 -0.99 10.47 -13.11
C ALA A 59 -0.15 9.50 -13.97
N ALA A 60 1.01 9.09 -13.49
CA ALA A 60 1.83 8.07 -14.18
C ALA A 60 1.30 6.63 -13.98
N VAL A 61 0.39 6.42 -13.02
CA VAL A 61 -0.19 5.09 -12.72
C VAL A 61 -1.72 5.09 -12.60
N HIS A 62 -2.33 6.28 -12.45
CA HIS A 62 -3.77 6.43 -12.36
C HIS A 62 -4.36 7.14 -13.57
N THR A 63 -5.61 6.80 -13.92
CA THR A 63 -6.30 7.42 -15.07
C THR A 63 -6.71 8.86 -14.79
N PRO A 64 -6.74 9.72 -15.81
CA PRO A 64 -7.16 11.11 -15.63
C PRO A 64 -8.57 11.25 -15.03
N GLU A 65 -9.52 10.42 -15.49
CA GLU A 65 -10.91 10.44 -15.00
C GLU A 65 -11.01 10.13 -13.51
N TYR A 66 -10.16 9.22 -13.03
CA TYR A 66 -10.11 8.87 -11.61
C TYR A 66 -9.51 9.98 -10.76
N ILE A 67 -8.41 10.57 -11.22
CA ILE A 67 -7.78 11.72 -10.54
C ILE A 67 -8.77 12.89 -10.47
N ASP A 68 -9.45 13.22 -11.57
CA ASP A 68 -10.48 14.26 -11.59
C ASP A 68 -11.63 13.95 -10.63
N PHE A 69 -12.07 12.68 -10.59
CA PHE A 69 -13.09 12.26 -9.63
C PHE A 69 -12.66 12.47 -8.19
N LEU A 70 -11.47 12.02 -7.79
CA LEU A 70 -10.98 12.19 -6.41
C LEU A 70 -10.87 13.67 -6.00
N GLN A 71 -10.45 14.54 -6.91
CA GLN A 71 -10.33 15.99 -6.65
C GLN A 71 -11.66 16.67 -6.35
N VAL A 72 -12.75 16.20 -6.95
CA VAL A 72 -14.03 16.91 -6.88
C VAL A 72 -15.08 16.17 -6.05
N ALA A 73 -14.90 14.87 -5.80
CA ALA A 73 -15.94 13.98 -5.26
C ALA A 73 -16.60 14.51 -3.99
N ALA A 74 -15.84 14.79 -2.94
CA ALA A 74 -16.38 15.28 -1.67
C ALA A 74 -17.11 16.63 -1.82
N ARG A 75 -16.51 17.56 -2.57
CA ARG A 75 -17.10 18.89 -2.78
C ARG A 75 -18.42 18.83 -3.56
N GLU A 76 -18.48 18.01 -4.60
CA GLU A 76 -19.70 17.86 -5.42
C GLU A 76 -20.75 17.01 -4.70
N TRP A 77 -20.32 16.02 -3.90
CA TRP A 77 -21.22 15.21 -3.07
C TRP A 77 -21.97 16.04 -2.05
N ALA A 78 -21.29 16.96 -1.38
CA ALA A 78 -21.88 17.86 -0.37
C ALA A 78 -22.99 18.77 -0.94
N LYS A 79 -23.10 18.90 -2.26
CA LYS A 79 -24.19 19.67 -2.91
C LYS A 79 -25.45 18.85 -3.16
N LEU A 80 -25.36 17.51 -3.02
CA LEU A 80 -26.51 16.64 -3.27
C LEU A 80 -27.47 16.67 -2.08
N PRO A 81 -28.77 16.87 -2.31
CA PRO A 81 -29.77 16.87 -1.23
C PRO A 81 -29.78 15.54 -0.45
N GLY A 82 -29.62 15.61 0.88
CA GLY A 82 -29.64 14.44 1.74
C GLY A 82 -28.41 13.54 1.66
N ALA A 83 -27.32 13.99 1.03
CA ALA A 83 -26.06 13.26 1.00
C ALA A 83 -25.43 13.15 2.40
N SER A 84 -24.68 12.07 2.61
CA SER A 84 -23.83 11.89 3.79
C SER A 84 -22.61 12.82 3.75
N ASP A 85 -21.91 12.96 4.89
CA ASP A 85 -20.69 13.76 4.98
C ASP A 85 -19.50 13.18 4.16
N GLU A 86 -19.57 11.89 3.85
CA GLU A 86 -18.55 11.16 3.07
C GLU A 86 -19.21 10.53 1.83
N VAL A 87 -18.47 10.49 0.73
CA VAL A 87 -18.89 9.80 -0.50
C VAL A 87 -18.76 8.30 -0.27
N VAL A 88 -19.90 7.62 -0.24
CA VAL A 88 -19.97 6.15 -0.10
C VAL A 88 -20.88 5.63 -1.21
N PRO A 89 -20.39 4.71 -2.06
CA PRO A 89 -21.18 4.19 -3.16
C PRO A 89 -22.29 3.27 -2.64
N ASN A 90 -23.44 3.31 -3.32
CA ASN A 90 -24.56 2.40 -3.07
C ASN A 90 -24.87 1.50 -4.27
N VAL A 91 -24.18 1.71 -5.38
CA VAL A 91 -24.31 0.91 -6.63
C VAL A 91 -22.92 0.74 -7.22
N HIS A 92 -22.70 -0.38 -7.89
CA HIS A 92 -21.47 -0.66 -8.63
C HIS A 92 -21.81 -1.18 -10.03
N PRO A 93 -20.90 -1.07 -11.03
CA PRO A 93 -21.10 -1.66 -12.34
C PRO A 93 -21.39 -3.17 -12.23
N ALA A 94 -22.36 -3.66 -12.96
CA ALA A 94 -22.62 -5.10 -13.11
C ALA A 94 -21.54 -5.73 -14.01
N ARG A 95 -21.57 -7.09 -14.14
CA ARG A 95 -20.60 -7.85 -14.95
C ARG A 95 -20.68 -7.62 -16.47
N GLN A 96 -21.66 -6.87 -16.94
CA GLN A 96 -21.83 -6.49 -18.35
C GLN A 96 -20.91 -5.30 -18.69
N PRO A 97 -20.52 -5.11 -19.96
CA PRO A 97 -19.87 -3.87 -20.36
C PRO A 97 -20.71 -2.66 -19.91
N ALA A 98 -20.12 -1.81 -19.11
CA ALA A 98 -20.80 -0.66 -18.53
C ALA A 98 -20.35 0.64 -19.21
N THR A 99 -21.22 1.64 -19.18
CA THR A 99 -20.92 2.99 -19.68
C THR A 99 -20.57 3.89 -18.51
N TYR A 100 -19.53 4.70 -18.66
CA TYR A 100 -19.10 5.66 -17.64
C TYR A 100 -20.23 6.66 -17.30
N PRO A 101 -20.65 6.75 -16.05
CA PRO A 101 -21.80 7.54 -15.65
C PRO A 101 -21.49 9.05 -15.55
N LYS A 102 -22.51 9.89 -15.85
CA LYS A 102 -22.42 11.34 -15.66
C LYS A 102 -22.72 11.74 -14.21
N ALA A 103 -23.68 11.07 -13.57
CA ALA A 103 -24.10 11.40 -12.20
C ALA A 103 -23.02 10.98 -11.20
N LEU A 104 -22.80 11.84 -10.19
CA LEU A 104 -21.76 11.63 -9.17
C LEU A 104 -21.97 10.33 -8.39
N ALA A 105 -23.19 9.96 -8.04
CA ALA A 105 -23.50 8.69 -7.39
C ALA A 105 -23.07 7.47 -8.21
N GLY A 106 -23.23 7.54 -9.53
CA GLY A 106 -22.73 6.50 -10.44
C GLY A 106 -21.21 6.51 -10.53
N ARG A 107 -20.59 7.68 -10.60
CA ARG A 107 -19.12 7.83 -10.58
C ARG A 107 -18.51 7.32 -9.28
N ALA A 108 -19.18 7.52 -8.14
CA ALA A 108 -18.76 6.95 -6.87
C ALA A 108 -18.67 5.42 -6.96
N GLY A 109 -19.71 4.75 -7.47
CA GLY A 109 -19.67 3.30 -7.65
C GLY A 109 -18.73 2.80 -8.75
N TRP A 110 -18.36 3.66 -9.71
CA TRP A 110 -17.36 3.33 -10.73
C TRP A 110 -15.94 3.36 -10.16
N HIS A 111 -15.66 4.31 -9.27
CA HIS A 111 -14.31 4.60 -8.77
C HIS A 111 -14.05 4.16 -7.32
N GLN A 112 -15.00 3.51 -6.65
CA GLN A 112 -14.82 2.92 -5.33
C GLN A 112 -15.22 1.44 -5.38
N ALA A 113 -14.28 0.53 -5.11
CA ALA A 113 -14.51 -0.91 -5.16
C ALA A 113 -15.43 -1.40 -4.03
N ASP A 114 -15.40 -0.71 -2.91
CA ASP A 114 -16.07 -1.10 -1.67
C ASP A 114 -16.43 0.12 -0.80
N MET A 115 -17.02 -0.14 0.36
CA MET A 115 -17.40 0.88 1.34
C MET A 115 -16.34 1.08 2.45
N ALA A 116 -15.13 0.60 2.23
CA ALA A 116 -14.00 0.82 3.14
C ALA A 116 -13.15 2.05 2.74
N CYS A 117 -13.44 2.67 1.61
CA CYS A 117 -12.72 3.85 1.11
C CYS A 117 -13.65 5.08 0.97
N PRO A 118 -14.30 5.55 2.06
CA PRO A 118 -15.16 6.74 2.02
C PRO A 118 -14.33 7.99 1.71
N ILE A 119 -14.83 8.85 0.81
CA ILE A 119 -14.12 10.06 0.40
C ILE A 119 -14.70 11.27 1.16
N GLY A 120 -13.92 11.81 2.08
CA GLY A 120 -14.23 13.03 2.82
C GLY A 120 -13.56 14.27 2.23
N PRO A 121 -13.80 15.45 2.80
CA PRO A 121 -13.30 16.74 2.31
C PRO A 121 -11.77 16.83 2.20
N HIS A 122 -11.03 16.07 3.00
CA HIS A 122 -9.56 16.09 3.07
C HIS A 122 -8.90 14.85 2.50
N THR A 123 -9.66 13.92 1.92
CA THR A 123 -9.14 12.67 1.37
C THR A 123 -8.17 12.90 0.22
N TRP A 124 -8.54 13.77 -0.75
CA TRP A 124 -7.65 14.10 -1.87
C TRP A 124 -6.33 14.70 -1.41
N GLU A 125 -6.38 15.68 -0.49
CA GLU A 125 -5.17 16.33 0.02
C GLU A 125 -4.23 15.34 0.72
N ALA A 126 -4.79 14.45 1.53
CA ALA A 126 -4.02 13.42 2.24
C ALA A 126 -3.44 12.37 1.28
N ALA A 127 -4.23 11.88 0.32
CA ALA A 127 -3.77 10.92 -0.68
C ALA A 127 -2.66 11.50 -1.56
N LEU A 128 -2.79 12.76 -1.99
CA LEU A 128 -1.74 13.45 -2.73
C LEU A 128 -0.47 13.61 -1.89
N ALA A 129 -0.60 14.00 -0.62
CA ALA A 129 0.54 14.10 0.29
C ALA A 129 1.25 12.74 0.48
N ALA A 130 0.50 11.63 0.54
CA ALA A 130 1.08 10.29 0.63
C ALA A 130 1.89 9.93 -0.63
N THR A 131 1.40 10.27 -1.84
CA THR A 131 2.19 10.06 -3.07
C THR A 131 3.43 10.96 -3.13
N GLU A 132 3.37 12.19 -2.62
CA GLU A 132 4.53 13.08 -2.50
C GLU A 132 5.58 12.51 -1.52
N VAL A 133 5.14 11.90 -0.41
CA VAL A 133 5.99 11.17 0.54
C VAL A 133 6.68 10.01 -0.16
N ALA A 134 5.93 9.15 -0.88
CA ALA A 134 6.48 8.02 -1.62
C ALA A 134 7.46 8.47 -2.71
N THR A 135 7.11 9.50 -3.49
CA THR A 135 7.96 10.03 -4.57
C THR A 135 9.25 10.64 -4.03
N THR A 136 9.18 11.36 -2.88
CA THR A 136 10.38 11.91 -2.24
C THR A 136 11.31 10.80 -1.74
N ALA A 137 10.77 9.73 -1.14
CA ALA A 137 11.58 8.59 -0.72
C ALA A 137 12.22 7.87 -1.93
N ALA A 138 11.50 7.75 -3.05
CA ALA A 138 12.06 7.23 -4.29
C ALA A 138 13.19 8.13 -4.84
N ASP A 139 13.05 9.46 -4.77
CA ASP A 139 14.12 10.41 -5.13
C ASP A 139 15.39 10.20 -4.30
N LEU A 140 15.26 9.91 -2.99
CA LEU A 140 16.43 9.60 -2.14
C LEU A 140 17.16 8.36 -2.66
N VAL A 141 16.42 7.30 -3.00
CA VAL A 141 16.99 6.07 -3.56
C VAL A 141 17.64 6.34 -4.92
N LEU A 142 16.98 7.08 -5.81
CA LEU A 142 17.54 7.50 -7.11
C LEU A 142 18.78 8.38 -6.99
N ALA A 143 18.93 9.10 -5.87
CA ALA A 143 20.12 9.89 -5.55
C ALA A 143 21.25 9.07 -4.90
N GLY A 144 21.08 7.75 -4.71
CA GLY A 144 22.10 6.85 -4.17
C GLY A 144 21.95 6.49 -2.70
N THR A 145 20.88 6.93 -2.02
CA THR A 145 20.57 6.41 -0.68
C THR A 145 20.19 4.93 -0.80
N ARG A 146 20.79 4.07 0.04
CA ARG A 146 20.55 2.61 -0.03
C ARG A 146 19.13 2.21 0.37
N GLU A 147 18.55 2.92 1.33
CA GLU A 147 17.20 2.70 1.84
C GLU A 147 16.53 4.00 2.30
N ALA A 148 15.21 4.06 2.13
CA ALA A 148 14.36 5.13 2.66
C ALA A 148 13.01 4.56 3.08
N TYR A 149 12.36 5.15 4.09
CA TYR A 149 11.03 4.80 4.51
C TYR A 149 10.05 5.93 4.22
N ALA A 150 9.03 5.63 3.43
CA ALA A 150 7.90 6.51 3.14
C ALA A 150 6.76 6.19 4.12
N LEU A 151 6.60 7.00 5.16
CA LEU A 151 5.50 6.87 6.11
C LEU A 151 4.23 7.48 5.50
N CYS A 152 3.65 6.75 4.55
CA CYS A 152 2.44 7.11 3.83
C CYS A 152 1.19 6.92 4.68
N ARG A 153 0.26 7.86 4.59
CA ARG A 153 -1.13 7.74 5.02
C ARG A 153 -2.00 8.72 4.21
N PRO A 154 -3.13 8.25 3.63
CA PRO A 154 -3.67 6.88 3.62
C PRO A 154 -2.74 5.86 2.96
N PRO A 155 -2.99 4.53 3.16
CA PRO A 155 -2.30 3.47 2.43
C PRO A 155 -2.64 3.49 0.94
N GLY A 156 -2.00 2.62 0.12
CA GLY A 156 -2.14 2.71 -1.32
C GLY A 156 -2.36 1.41 -2.07
N HIS A 157 -1.91 0.26 -1.57
CA HIS A 157 -1.75 -0.96 -2.35
C HIS A 157 -3.05 -1.57 -2.93
N HIS A 158 -4.22 -1.21 -2.38
CA HIS A 158 -5.51 -1.64 -2.93
C HIS A 158 -6.04 -0.73 -4.04
N ALA A 159 -5.50 0.49 -4.22
CA ALA A 159 -5.95 1.39 -5.27
C ALA A 159 -5.48 0.93 -6.65
N PHE A 160 -6.44 0.62 -7.54
CA PHE A 160 -6.21 0.33 -8.96
C PHE A 160 -5.91 1.63 -9.73
N ALA A 161 -5.62 1.50 -11.02
CA ALA A 161 -5.39 2.66 -11.87
C ALA A 161 -6.59 3.63 -11.91
N ASP A 162 -7.80 3.14 -11.71
CA ASP A 162 -9.05 3.89 -11.85
C ASP A 162 -10.03 3.73 -10.68
N MET A 163 -9.59 3.09 -9.56
CA MET A 163 -10.54 2.73 -8.50
C MET A 163 -9.88 2.68 -7.12
N ALA A 164 -10.50 3.33 -6.13
CA ALA A 164 -10.18 3.22 -4.71
C ALA A 164 -10.74 1.93 -4.10
N GLY A 165 -10.15 1.45 -3.01
CA GLY A 165 -10.64 0.30 -2.24
C GLY A 165 -9.81 0.10 -0.98
N GLY A 166 -10.33 -0.62 0.01
CA GLY A 166 -9.57 -1.05 1.18
C GLY A 166 -8.78 0.07 1.87
N PHE A 167 -9.38 1.21 2.14
CA PHE A 167 -8.76 2.41 2.72
C PHE A 167 -7.79 3.16 1.78
N CYS A 168 -7.55 2.68 0.57
CA CYS A 168 -6.56 3.21 -0.39
C CYS A 168 -7.24 4.06 -1.46
N PHE A 169 -6.60 5.19 -1.82
CA PHE A 169 -7.09 6.13 -2.83
C PHE A 169 -6.09 6.33 -3.98
N LEU A 170 -4.82 6.56 -3.69
CA LEU A 170 -3.73 6.58 -4.67
C LEU A 170 -2.71 5.52 -4.28
N ASN A 171 -2.21 4.78 -5.27
CA ASN A 171 -1.31 3.66 -5.00
C ASN A 171 0.13 4.14 -4.78
N ASN A 172 0.50 4.36 -3.52
CA ASN A 172 1.81 4.88 -3.13
C ASN A 172 2.95 3.97 -3.60
N SER A 173 2.79 2.65 -3.44
CA SER A 173 3.80 1.65 -3.84
C SER A 173 3.96 1.59 -5.36
N ALA A 174 2.88 1.68 -6.12
CA ALA A 174 2.95 1.73 -7.58
C ALA A 174 3.54 3.05 -8.10
N VAL A 175 3.18 4.19 -7.49
CA VAL A 175 3.79 5.51 -7.80
C VAL A 175 5.30 5.45 -7.57
N ALA A 176 5.74 4.90 -6.44
CA ALA A 176 7.14 4.73 -6.14
C ALA A 176 7.87 3.83 -7.15
N ALA A 177 7.30 2.66 -7.45
CA ALA A 177 7.87 1.74 -8.42
C ALA A 177 7.97 2.38 -9.81
N GLN A 178 6.92 3.07 -10.26
CA GLN A 178 6.92 3.81 -11.53
C GLN A 178 7.96 4.94 -11.54
N HIS A 179 8.15 5.65 -10.43
CA HIS A 179 9.15 6.70 -10.32
C HIS A 179 10.58 6.15 -10.39
N LEU A 180 10.85 5.03 -9.69
CA LEU A 180 12.14 4.33 -9.75
C LEU A 180 12.45 3.81 -11.15
N ARG A 181 11.43 3.45 -11.96
CA ARG A 181 11.59 3.04 -13.36
C ARG A 181 12.26 4.10 -14.24
N SER A 182 12.30 5.37 -13.83
CA SER A 182 13.01 6.42 -14.57
C SER A 182 14.52 6.16 -14.71
N LYS A 183 15.13 5.41 -13.76
CA LYS A 183 16.56 5.03 -13.80
C LYS A 183 16.81 3.52 -13.72
N HIS A 184 15.84 2.74 -13.26
CA HIS A 184 15.96 1.30 -13.08
C HIS A 184 15.18 0.56 -14.16
N ALA A 185 15.86 -0.24 -15.00
CA ALA A 185 15.23 -0.99 -16.08
C ALA A 185 14.23 -2.06 -15.59
N ARG A 186 14.41 -2.57 -14.38
CA ARG A 186 13.49 -3.51 -13.70
C ARG A 186 13.38 -3.14 -12.23
N VAL A 187 12.14 -3.11 -11.73
CA VAL A 187 11.81 -2.86 -10.31
C VAL A 187 10.96 -4.00 -9.80
N ALA A 188 11.20 -4.48 -8.58
CA ALA A 188 10.28 -5.40 -7.91
C ALA A 188 9.48 -4.65 -6.84
N VAL A 189 8.22 -5.05 -6.66
CA VAL A 189 7.39 -4.67 -5.51
C VAL A 189 7.14 -5.94 -4.71
N LEU A 190 7.57 -5.96 -3.46
CA LEU A 190 7.29 -7.00 -2.48
C LEU A 190 6.27 -6.47 -1.48
N ASP A 191 5.09 -7.04 -1.48
CA ASP A 191 4.02 -6.70 -0.54
C ASP A 191 3.98 -7.71 0.59
N VAL A 192 4.13 -7.23 1.83
CA VAL A 192 4.12 -8.04 3.06
C VAL A 192 2.96 -7.66 4.00
N ASP A 193 2.05 -6.81 3.51
CA ASP A 193 0.76 -6.54 4.16
C ASP A 193 -0.06 -7.83 4.27
N VAL A 194 -0.91 -7.93 5.31
CA VAL A 194 -1.77 -9.11 5.48
C VAL A 194 -2.77 -9.27 4.36
N HIS A 195 -3.16 -8.15 3.73
CA HIS A 195 -4.06 -8.13 2.59
C HIS A 195 -3.27 -8.21 1.28
N HIS A 196 -3.84 -8.83 0.28
CA HIS A 196 -3.27 -8.81 -1.06
C HIS A 196 -3.32 -7.39 -1.66
N GLY A 197 -2.19 -6.91 -2.20
CA GLY A 197 -2.08 -5.63 -2.90
C GLY A 197 -2.70 -5.67 -4.31
N ASN A 198 -4.01 -5.87 -4.39
CA ASN A 198 -4.73 -6.07 -5.64
C ASN A 198 -4.67 -4.89 -6.60
N GLY A 199 -4.59 -3.66 -6.09
CA GLY A 199 -4.39 -2.47 -6.89
C GLY A 199 -3.00 -2.43 -7.54
N THR A 200 -1.96 -2.75 -6.78
CA THR A 200 -0.58 -2.84 -7.28
C THR A 200 -0.47 -3.92 -8.35
N GLN A 201 -1.01 -5.12 -8.08
CA GLN A 201 -1.12 -6.18 -9.09
C GLN A 201 -1.84 -5.68 -10.34
N GLY A 202 -3.01 -5.06 -10.20
CA GLY A 202 -3.81 -4.60 -11.34
C GLY A 202 -3.11 -3.56 -12.21
N ILE A 203 -2.36 -2.63 -11.61
CA ILE A 203 -1.59 -1.60 -12.33
C ILE A 203 -0.45 -2.21 -13.17
N PHE A 204 0.20 -3.26 -12.69
CA PHE A 204 1.37 -3.85 -13.35
C PHE A 204 1.10 -5.21 -14.04
N TYR A 205 -0.14 -5.68 -14.09
CA TYR A 205 -0.48 -7.05 -14.46
C TYR A 205 -0.11 -7.47 -15.88
N ASP A 206 0.00 -6.52 -16.81
CA ASP A 206 0.39 -6.74 -18.21
C ASP A 206 1.83 -6.26 -18.53
N ARG A 207 2.63 -5.92 -17.47
CA ARG A 207 3.96 -5.33 -17.59
C ARG A 207 5.07 -6.32 -17.21
N ALA A 208 6.15 -6.35 -18.03
CA ALA A 208 7.33 -7.19 -17.81
C ALA A 208 8.49 -6.47 -17.12
N ASP A 209 8.37 -5.17 -16.86
CA ASP A 209 9.41 -4.33 -16.28
C ASP A 209 9.23 -4.07 -14.78
N VAL A 210 8.07 -4.48 -14.24
CA VAL A 210 7.80 -4.49 -12.81
C VAL A 210 7.32 -5.89 -12.42
N LEU A 211 8.01 -6.51 -11.46
CA LEU A 211 7.57 -7.75 -10.83
C LEU A 211 6.77 -7.41 -9.58
N THR A 212 5.55 -7.93 -9.47
CA THR A 212 4.75 -7.85 -8.25
C THR A 212 4.76 -9.18 -7.51
N VAL A 213 5.07 -9.16 -6.22
CA VAL A 213 5.07 -10.33 -5.33
C VAL A 213 4.31 -9.96 -4.06
N SER A 214 3.35 -10.77 -3.64
CA SER A 214 2.57 -10.52 -2.44
C SER A 214 2.46 -11.78 -1.57
N ILE A 215 2.72 -11.62 -0.26
CA ILE A 215 2.55 -12.64 0.78
C ILE A 215 1.40 -12.18 1.67
N HIS A 216 0.27 -12.88 1.64
CA HIS A 216 -0.96 -12.38 2.27
C HIS A 216 -1.83 -13.53 2.79
N ALA A 217 -2.83 -13.17 3.60
CA ALA A 217 -3.87 -14.12 4.02
C ALA A 217 -4.71 -14.57 2.83
N ASP A 218 -5.06 -15.85 2.77
CA ASP A 218 -5.76 -16.47 1.63
C ASP A 218 -7.07 -15.73 1.28
N PRO A 219 -7.16 -15.12 0.09
CA PRO A 219 -8.30 -14.32 -0.33
C PRO A 219 -9.58 -15.13 -0.51
N ALA A 220 -9.51 -16.46 -0.55
CA ALA A 220 -10.71 -17.30 -0.54
C ALA A 220 -11.61 -17.05 0.69
N ASN A 221 -11.03 -16.59 1.80
CA ASN A 221 -11.72 -16.35 3.08
C ASN A 221 -11.41 -14.99 3.71
N TYR A 222 -10.62 -14.15 3.04
CA TYR A 222 -10.18 -12.87 3.56
C TYR A 222 -10.22 -11.79 2.47
N TYR A 223 -10.31 -10.49 2.85
CA TYR A 223 -10.27 -9.38 1.90
C TYR A 223 -8.95 -9.40 1.11
N PRO A 224 -8.92 -9.14 -0.20
CA PRO A 224 -9.99 -8.61 -1.07
C PRO A 224 -10.83 -9.67 -1.81
N TYR A 225 -10.85 -10.91 -1.42
CA TYR A 225 -11.65 -12.06 -1.91
C TYR A 225 -11.45 -12.42 -3.39
N PHE A 226 -11.47 -11.46 -4.30
CA PHE A 226 -11.54 -11.66 -5.75
C PHE A 226 -10.17 -11.68 -6.43
N TRP A 227 -9.10 -11.28 -5.71
CA TRP A 227 -7.74 -11.11 -6.20
C TRP A 227 -6.73 -11.65 -5.18
N GLY A 228 -5.57 -12.09 -5.68
CA GLY A 228 -4.50 -12.62 -4.82
C GLY A 228 -4.40 -14.13 -4.82
N HIS A 229 -5.09 -14.79 -5.76
CA HIS A 229 -5.02 -16.24 -5.87
C HIS A 229 -3.70 -16.67 -6.54
N ALA A 230 -3.14 -17.82 -6.12
CA ALA A 230 -1.85 -18.32 -6.58
C ALA A 230 -1.76 -18.56 -8.10
N HIS A 231 -2.89 -18.74 -8.79
CA HIS A 231 -2.92 -18.94 -10.23
C HIS A 231 -2.84 -17.63 -11.06
N GLU A 232 -2.92 -16.46 -10.42
CA GLU A 232 -2.80 -15.17 -11.07
C GLU A 232 -1.34 -14.82 -11.30
N GLN A 233 -0.87 -14.93 -12.54
CA GLN A 233 0.54 -14.83 -12.90
C GLN A 233 0.88 -13.71 -13.90
N GLY A 234 -0.03 -12.75 -14.07
CA GLY A 234 0.08 -11.71 -15.08
C GLY A 234 -0.57 -12.08 -16.40
N THR A 235 -0.64 -11.13 -17.33
CA THR A 235 -1.19 -11.28 -18.67
C THR A 235 -0.31 -10.64 -19.72
N GLY A 236 -0.45 -11.07 -20.98
CA GLY A 236 0.28 -10.48 -22.09
C GLY A 236 1.79 -10.47 -21.84
N LYS A 237 2.41 -9.28 -21.87
CA LYS A 237 3.85 -9.13 -21.57
C LYS A 237 4.18 -9.35 -20.10
N GLY A 238 3.21 -9.17 -19.21
CA GLY A 238 3.34 -9.37 -17.76
C GLY A 238 3.23 -10.83 -17.31
N GLN A 239 2.98 -11.78 -18.24
CA GLN A 239 2.89 -13.20 -17.88
C GLN A 239 4.18 -13.68 -17.20
N GLY A 240 4.06 -14.27 -16.00
CA GLY A 240 5.17 -14.68 -15.15
C GLY A 240 5.81 -13.57 -14.30
N HIS A 241 5.26 -12.35 -14.36
CA HIS A 241 5.75 -11.20 -13.58
C HIS A 241 4.82 -10.79 -12.42
N ASN A 242 3.94 -11.70 -12.01
CA ASN A 242 3.15 -11.61 -10.79
C ASN A 242 3.23 -12.93 -10.02
N LEU A 243 3.46 -12.85 -8.70
CA LEU A 243 3.52 -14.02 -7.81
C LEU A 243 2.69 -13.75 -6.55
N ASN A 244 1.66 -14.55 -6.33
CA ASN A 244 0.83 -14.52 -5.14
C ASN A 244 1.13 -15.73 -4.26
N LEU A 245 1.37 -15.48 -2.96
CA LEU A 245 1.68 -16.48 -1.95
C LEU A 245 0.61 -16.39 -0.82
N PRO A 246 -0.61 -16.88 -1.10
CA PRO A 246 -1.69 -16.89 -0.11
C PRO A 246 -1.38 -17.88 1.01
N LEU A 247 -1.54 -17.43 2.25
CA LEU A 247 -1.33 -18.22 3.46
C LEU A 247 -2.66 -18.50 4.17
N PRO A 248 -2.85 -19.67 4.77
CA PRO A 248 -4.01 -19.96 5.61
C PRO A 248 -4.15 -18.93 6.73
N LEU A 249 -5.40 -18.54 7.05
CA LEU A 249 -5.67 -17.64 8.17
C LEU A 249 -5.03 -18.16 9.46
N GLY A 250 -4.42 -17.24 10.20
CA GLY A 250 -3.73 -17.56 11.45
C GLY A 250 -2.34 -18.17 11.29
N SER A 251 -1.77 -18.18 10.05
CA SER A 251 -0.37 -18.56 9.84
C SER A 251 0.55 -17.66 10.66
N ALA A 252 1.50 -18.27 11.36
CA ALA A 252 2.49 -17.60 12.21
C ALA A 252 3.81 -17.36 11.46
N ASP A 253 4.89 -17.02 12.18
CA ASP A 253 6.19 -16.65 11.64
C ASP A 253 6.75 -17.66 10.65
N ALA A 254 6.75 -18.96 10.98
CA ALA A 254 7.44 -19.95 10.17
C ALA A 254 6.88 -20.05 8.72
N PRO A 255 5.57 -20.29 8.49
CA PRO A 255 5.03 -20.31 7.13
C PRO A 255 5.15 -18.95 6.41
N TRP A 256 5.06 -17.83 7.15
CA TRP A 256 5.23 -16.50 6.57
C TRP A 256 6.67 -16.25 6.09
N LEU A 257 7.67 -16.67 6.86
CA LEU A 257 9.08 -16.58 6.51
C LEU A 257 9.47 -17.55 5.39
N GLU A 258 8.86 -18.73 5.29
CA GLU A 258 9.04 -19.67 4.18
C GLU A 258 8.47 -19.10 2.87
N ALA A 259 7.30 -18.50 2.91
CA ALA A 259 6.75 -17.73 1.78
C ALA A 259 7.70 -16.57 1.40
N GLY A 260 8.29 -15.92 2.39
CA GLY A 260 9.34 -14.91 2.20
C GLY A 260 10.54 -15.44 1.41
N ASP A 261 11.05 -16.62 1.75
CA ASP A 261 12.16 -17.24 1.01
C ASP A 261 11.79 -17.49 -0.47
N THR A 262 10.57 -17.96 -0.73
CA THR A 262 10.03 -18.16 -2.08
C THR A 262 9.93 -16.82 -2.84
N ALA A 263 9.38 -15.79 -2.21
CA ALA A 263 9.26 -14.44 -2.77
C ALA A 263 10.65 -13.87 -3.16
N LEU A 264 11.61 -13.96 -2.26
CA LEU A 264 12.97 -13.46 -2.46
C LEU A 264 13.72 -14.23 -3.54
N ALA A 265 13.48 -15.53 -3.67
CA ALA A 265 14.04 -16.34 -4.77
C ALA A 265 13.51 -15.85 -6.13
N GLN A 266 12.21 -15.57 -6.25
CA GLN A 266 11.60 -15.02 -7.47
C GLN A 266 12.16 -13.63 -7.80
N ILE A 267 12.31 -12.77 -6.78
CA ILE A 267 12.89 -11.43 -6.96
C ILE A 267 14.33 -11.53 -7.46
N ARG A 268 15.16 -12.43 -6.91
CA ARG A 268 16.53 -12.66 -7.41
C ARG A 268 16.53 -13.15 -8.86
N ALA A 269 15.63 -14.06 -9.22
CA ALA A 269 15.52 -14.58 -10.59
C ALA A 269 15.09 -13.49 -11.59
N PHE A 270 14.21 -12.58 -11.18
CA PHE A 270 13.81 -11.42 -11.97
C PHE A 270 14.95 -10.41 -12.16
N ALA A 271 15.94 -10.40 -11.25
CA ALA A 271 17.10 -9.52 -11.23
C ALA A 271 16.73 -8.03 -11.36
N PRO A 272 15.90 -7.46 -10.47
CA PRO A 272 15.61 -6.04 -10.44
C PRO A 272 16.84 -5.26 -9.97
N THR A 273 16.87 -3.96 -10.22
CA THR A 273 17.94 -3.08 -9.75
C THR A 273 17.48 -2.14 -8.64
N ALA A 274 16.19 -2.19 -8.28
CA ALA A 274 15.62 -1.53 -7.11
C ALA A 274 14.41 -2.32 -6.59
N LEU A 275 14.11 -2.16 -5.31
CA LEU A 275 13.01 -2.82 -4.60
C LEU A 275 12.11 -1.79 -3.92
N VAL A 276 10.80 -1.97 -4.06
CA VAL A 276 9.79 -1.34 -3.22
C VAL A 276 9.21 -2.41 -2.30
N VAL A 277 9.16 -2.16 -1.02
CA VAL A 277 8.47 -3.02 -0.05
C VAL A 277 7.19 -2.30 0.39
N ALA A 278 6.04 -2.82 0.01
CA ALA A 278 4.76 -2.41 0.56
C ALA A 278 4.65 -3.03 1.96
N LEU A 279 4.89 -2.18 2.96
CA LEU A 279 5.04 -2.60 4.36
C LEU A 279 3.72 -2.42 5.11
N GLY A 280 2.91 -3.49 5.18
CA GLY A 280 1.85 -3.63 6.16
C GLY A 280 2.37 -4.23 7.47
N LEU A 281 1.85 -3.76 8.59
CA LEU A 281 2.12 -4.29 9.92
C LEU A 281 0.92 -5.05 10.49
N ASP A 282 -0.13 -5.19 9.71
CA ASP A 282 -1.39 -5.86 10.05
C ASP A 282 -1.34 -7.40 9.92
N ALA A 283 -0.23 -7.95 9.40
CA ALA A 283 0.07 -9.37 9.55
C ALA A 283 0.31 -9.78 11.03
N SER A 284 0.41 -8.79 11.94
CA SER A 284 0.65 -8.99 13.37
C SER A 284 -0.43 -9.83 14.05
N GLU A 285 -0.01 -10.70 14.99
CA GLU A 285 -0.92 -11.49 15.83
C GLU A 285 -1.87 -10.66 16.71
N THR A 286 -1.52 -9.38 16.95
CA THR A 286 -2.30 -8.44 17.78
C THR A 286 -3.06 -7.41 16.96
N ASP A 287 -3.00 -7.45 15.63
CA ASP A 287 -3.73 -6.50 14.78
C ASP A 287 -5.24 -6.75 14.85
N PRO A 288 -6.07 -5.69 14.95
CA PRO A 288 -7.52 -5.84 15.05
C PRO A 288 -8.18 -6.48 13.81
N LEU A 289 -7.54 -6.49 12.64
CA LEU A 289 -8.08 -7.13 11.44
C LEU A 289 -7.82 -8.65 11.35
N GLN A 290 -6.89 -9.21 12.16
CA GLN A 290 -6.76 -10.64 12.46
C GLN A 290 -6.60 -11.59 11.26
N GLY A 291 -5.73 -11.31 10.31
CA GLY A 291 -5.48 -12.22 9.17
C GLY A 291 -4.44 -13.29 9.46
N LEU A 292 -3.26 -12.89 9.89
CA LEU A 292 -2.11 -13.74 10.23
C LEU A 292 -1.75 -13.59 11.72
N LYS A 293 -0.67 -14.29 12.16
CA LYS A 293 -0.17 -14.24 13.53
C LYS A 293 1.34 -14.05 13.57
N VAL A 294 1.82 -13.05 12.84
CA VAL A 294 3.23 -12.71 12.81
C VAL A 294 3.62 -11.95 14.08
N THR A 295 4.72 -12.38 14.71
CA THR A 295 5.28 -11.71 15.90
C THR A 295 6.25 -10.58 15.51
N GLY A 296 6.63 -9.73 16.48
CA GLY A 296 7.69 -8.75 16.27
C GLY A 296 9.01 -9.40 15.84
N ALA A 297 9.33 -10.61 16.30
CA ALA A 297 10.50 -11.36 15.85
C ALA A 297 10.37 -11.82 14.40
N GLY A 298 9.16 -12.20 13.97
CA GLY A 298 8.85 -12.53 12.58
C GLY A 298 9.09 -11.33 11.66
N PHE A 299 8.60 -10.13 12.01
CA PHE A 299 8.85 -8.90 11.27
C PHE A 299 10.34 -8.58 11.18
N HIS A 300 11.08 -8.71 12.28
CA HIS A 300 12.53 -8.52 12.28
C HIS A 300 13.25 -9.48 11.32
N ALA A 301 12.94 -10.78 11.40
CA ALA A 301 13.54 -11.81 10.56
C ALA A 301 13.23 -11.63 9.06
N MET A 302 11.99 -11.23 8.71
CA MET A 302 11.63 -10.91 7.33
C MET A 302 12.44 -9.73 6.81
N ALA A 303 12.58 -8.68 7.61
CA ALA A 303 13.36 -7.50 7.26
C ALA A 303 14.83 -7.84 7.00
N GLU A 304 15.47 -8.68 7.85
CA GLU A 304 16.82 -9.20 7.61
C GLU A 304 16.92 -9.92 6.27
N LYS A 305 15.96 -10.83 5.98
CA LYS A 305 15.93 -11.57 4.70
C LYS A 305 15.84 -10.64 3.48
N ILE A 306 14.97 -9.61 3.55
CA ILE A 306 14.80 -8.61 2.48
C ILE A 306 16.10 -7.81 2.31
N ALA A 307 16.70 -7.35 3.40
CA ALA A 307 17.93 -6.54 3.37
C ALA A 307 19.11 -7.28 2.73
N ARG A 308 19.19 -8.62 2.88
CA ARG A 308 20.21 -9.49 2.24
C ARG A 308 20.13 -9.53 0.72
N LEU A 309 19.06 -9.03 0.08
CA LEU A 309 19.04 -8.84 -1.36
C LEU A 309 20.09 -7.82 -1.83
N GLY A 310 20.52 -6.91 -0.95
CA GLY A 310 21.51 -5.88 -1.28
C GLY A 310 21.02 -4.78 -2.24
N LEU A 311 19.74 -4.79 -2.63
CA LEU A 311 19.16 -3.84 -3.58
C LEU A 311 18.92 -2.47 -2.93
N PRO A 312 19.06 -1.36 -3.68
CA PRO A 312 18.46 -0.09 -3.28
C PRO A 312 16.97 -0.29 -3.01
N THR A 313 16.52 0.04 -1.79
CA THR A 313 15.18 -0.34 -1.31
C THR A 313 14.46 0.85 -0.72
N MET A 314 13.19 1.01 -1.06
CA MET A 314 12.31 1.87 -0.30
C MET A 314 11.20 1.05 0.36
N LEU A 315 10.90 1.40 1.61
CA LEU A 315 9.78 0.88 2.37
C LEU A 315 8.63 1.87 2.23
N VAL A 316 7.42 1.40 1.93
CA VAL A 316 6.21 2.21 1.81
C VAL A 316 5.20 1.71 2.83
N GLN A 317 4.80 2.55 3.77
CA GLN A 317 3.78 2.18 4.76
C GLN A 317 2.44 1.91 4.10
N GLU A 318 1.89 0.76 4.39
CA GLU A 318 0.54 0.35 4.02
C GLU A 318 -0.32 0.11 5.28
N GLY A 319 -0.82 -1.09 5.54
CA GLY A 319 -1.64 -1.44 6.68
C GLY A 319 -0.90 -1.48 8.02
N GLY A 320 -1.58 -1.96 9.04
CA GLY A 320 -1.19 -1.93 10.45
C GLY A 320 -2.05 -0.94 11.22
N TYR A 321 -2.89 -1.47 12.12
CA TYR A 321 -3.96 -0.69 12.74
C TYR A 321 -3.70 -0.50 14.23
N LEU A 322 -4.55 0.31 14.91
CA LEU A 322 -4.33 0.71 16.28
C LEU A 322 -4.39 -0.49 17.23
N GLY A 323 -3.24 -0.90 17.69
CA GLY A 323 -2.98 -1.93 18.68
C GLY A 323 -1.72 -1.56 19.49
N ASP A 324 -1.46 -2.27 20.57
CA ASP A 324 -0.34 -1.97 21.47
C ASP A 324 1.03 -2.18 20.80
N ASP A 325 1.08 -3.05 19.79
CA ASP A 325 2.32 -3.47 19.14
C ASP A 325 2.65 -2.73 17.85
N LEU A 326 1.76 -1.88 17.33
CA LEU A 326 1.93 -1.23 16.03
C LEU A 326 3.30 -0.53 15.89
N GLY A 327 3.64 0.34 16.82
CA GLY A 327 4.93 1.04 16.82
C GLY A 327 6.11 0.10 17.08
N ARG A 328 5.95 -0.89 17.97
CA ARG A 328 6.99 -1.88 18.28
C ARG A 328 7.32 -2.75 17.06
N ASN A 329 6.31 -3.20 16.32
CA ASN A 329 6.50 -4.00 15.12
C ASN A 329 7.22 -3.22 14.02
N LEU A 330 6.91 -1.92 13.84
CA LEU A 330 7.69 -1.07 12.96
C LEU A 330 9.17 -1.03 13.37
N VAL A 331 9.46 -0.75 14.64
CA VAL A 331 10.84 -0.68 15.14
C VAL A 331 11.56 -2.01 14.94
N GLN A 332 10.91 -3.16 15.17
CA GLN A 332 11.48 -4.48 14.91
C GLN A 332 11.82 -4.68 13.43
N PHE A 333 10.92 -4.29 12.53
CA PHE A 333 11.18 -4.39 11.10
C PHE A 333 12.35 -3.50 10.66
N LEU A 334 12.35 -2.22 11.06
CA LEU A 334 13.43 -1.28 10.71
C LEU A 334 14.78 -1.74 11.27
N ALA A 335 14.81 -2.22 12.52
CA ALA A 335 16.04 -2.73 13.16
C ALA A 335 16.60 -3.96 12.44
N GLY A 336 15.75 -4.92 12.05
CA GLY A 336 16.18 -6.10 11.29
C GLY A 336 16.72 -5.72 9.92
N PHE A 337 16.10 -4.74 9.25
CA PHE A 337 16.54 -4.24 7.95
C PHE A 337 17.91 -3.57 8.03
N GLU A 338 18.13 -2.69 9.01
CA GLU A 338 19.38 -1.93 9.17
C GLU A 338 20.55 -2.79 9.66
N LYS A 339 20.31 -3.78 10.53
CA LYS A 339 21.32 -4.71 11.00
C LYS A 339 22.07 -5.38 9.85
N GLU A 340 21.34 -5.99 8.92
CA GLU A 340 21.94 -6.68 7.76
C GLU A 340 22.64 -5.72 6.79
N ARG A 341 22.13 -4.47 6.68
CA ARG A 341 22.76 -3.45 5.84
C ARG A 341 24.10 -2.95 6.39
N ASN A 342 24.26 -2.91 7.71
CA ASN A 342 25.50 -2.51 8.38
C ASN A 342 26.53 -3.64 8.35
N ASP A 343 26.11 -4.90 8.34
CA ASP A 343 26.97 -6.08 8.32
C ASP A 343 27.43 -6.47 6.91
N ALA A 344 26.79 -5.93 5.85
CA ALA A 344 27.18 -6.19 4.46
C ALA A 344 28.44 -5.38 4.10
N PRO A 345 29.51 -5.99 3.54
CA PRO A 345 30.66 -5.26 3.03
C PRO A 345 30.23 -4.29 1.91
N LEU A 346 30.86 -3.10 1.92
CA LEU A 346 30.69 -2.02 0.92
C LEU A 346 31.10 -2.49 -0.47
#